data_df27d82554ec35a4b8d6e913eadfcb97
#
_entry.id   df27d82554ec35a4b8d6e913eadfcb97
#
_cell.length_a   1.000
_cell.length_b   1.000
_cell.length_c   1.000
_cell.angle_alpha   90.00
_cell.angle_beta   90.00
_cell.angle_gamma   90.00
#
_symmetry.space_group_name_H-M   'P 1'
#
loop_
_entity.id
_entity.type
_entity.pdbx_description
1 polymer ?
#
loop_
_entity_poly.entity_id
_entity_poly.type
_entity_poly.pdbx_seq_one_letter_code
_entity_poly.pdbx_strand_id
1 'polypeptide(L)'
;MVHSFPTRRSSELADEYHPMTDIGASISSGSFRTLGMLIAPCSIRTMSEIATGVTGSLMSRAADVVLKERRRLVLGVRETPLHTGHLRTMLQLSEMGAVIAPVVPAFYNRPETLDDIVNHSVGRMLDLFDIDSGIVKRWKVEQANKGEGA
;
A
#
# COMPACT_ATOMS: atom_id res chain seq x y z
N MET A 1 -5.93 15.35 -22.58
CA MET A 1 -6.13 16.13 -21.35
C MET A 1 -5.58 15.31 -20.20
N VAL A 2 -4.39 15.61 -19.71
CA VAL A 2 -3.75 14.88 -18.61
C VAL A 2 -4.39 15.39 -17.33
N HIS A 3 -5.26 14.60 -16.71
CA HIS A 3 -5.72 14.90 -15.36
C HIS A 3 -4.56 14.68 -14.39
N SER A 4 -3.84 15.75 -14.10
CA SER A 4 -2.95 15.82 -12.95
C SER A 4 -3.82 15.66 -11.69
N PHE A 5 -3.76 14.49 -11.05
CA PHE A 5 -4.28 14.36 -9.70
C PHE A 5 -3.59 15.41 -8.82
N PRO A 6 -4.30 16.10 -7.94
CA PRO A 6 -3.72 17.17 -7.13
C PRO A 6 -2.73 16.57 -6.12
N THR A 7 -1.48 16.43 -6.55
CA THR A 7 -0.36 15.98 -5.72
C THR A 7 -0.10 16.90 -4.50
N ARG A 8 -0.67 18.11 -4.51
CA ARG A 8 -0.53 19.07 -3.41
C ARG A 8 -1.33 18.70 -2.16
N ARG A 9 -2.54 18.13 -2.28
CA ARG A 9 -3.36 17.78 -1.11
C ARG A 9 -2.79 16.64 -0.27
N SER A 10 -2.18 15.63 -0.88
CA SER A 10 -1.58 14.53 -0.11
C SER A 10 -0.33 14.97 0.65
N SER A 11 0.48 15.89 0.10
CA SER A 11 1.62 16.47 0.81
C SER A 11 1.22 17.42 1.94
N GLU A 12 0.05 18.07 1.85
CA GLU A 12 -0.47 18.95 2.90
C GLU A 12 -1.05 18.18 4.09
N LEU A 13 -1.41 16.89 3.92
CA LEU A 13 -1.95 16.03 4.96
C LEU A 13 -0.87 15.19 5.65
N ALA A 14 0.34 15.15 5.09
CA ALA A 14 1.47 14.43 5.66
C ALA A 14 2.17 15.28 6.74
N ASP A 15 2.60 14.64 7.81
CA ASP A 15 3.43 15.30 8.84
C ASP A 15 4.78 15.71 8.28
N GLU A 16 5.32 14.93 7.35
CA GLU A 16 6.59 15.21 6.67
C GLU A 16 6.51 14.80 5.19
N TYR A 17 6.97 15.67 4.31
CA TYR A 17 7.04 15.45 2.87
C TYR A 17 8.49 15.41 2.41
N HIS A 18 8.86 14.33 1.70
CA HIS A 18 10.18 14.16 1.10
C HIS A 18 10.09 14.15 -0.43
N PRO A 19 10.89 14.98 -1.13
CA PRO A 19 11.05 14.85 -2.58
C PRO A 19 11.62 13.49 -2.96
N MET A 20 11.16 12.90 -4.07
CA MET A 20 11.63 11.60 -4.57
C MET A 20 13.14 11.54 -4.86
N THR A 21 13.76 12.70 -5.05
CA THR A 21 15.21 12.86 -5.32
C THR A 21 16.05 12.98 -4.07
N ASP A 22 15.43 13.17 -2.91
CA ASP A 22 16.13 13.31 -1.62
C ASP A 22 16.51 11.95 -1.03
N ILE A 23 17.52 11.30 -1.60
CA ILE A 23 18.01 9.99 -1.14
C ILE A 23 18.64 10.07 0.27
N GLY A 24 18.91 11.27 0.77
CA GLY A 24 19.45 11.55 2.12
C GLY A 24 18.38 11.69 3.20
N ALA A 25 17.09 11.67 2.86
CA ALA A 25 16.00 11.80 3.81
C ALA A 25 16.06 10.75 4.93
N SER A 26 15.49 11.07 6.10
CA SER A 26 15.48 10.20 7.30
C SER A 26 15.00 8.78 7.01
N ILE A 27 13.97 8.62 6.19
CA ILE A 27 13.38 7.34 5.79
C ILE A 27 14.31 6.44 4.96
N SER A 28 15.41 6.97 4.45
CA SER A 28 16.44 6.20 3.73
C SER A 28 17.41 5.47 4.68
N SER A 29 17.29 5.68 5.98
CA SER A 29 18.13 5.08 7.02
C SER A 29 17.38 4.02 7.83
N GLY A 30 18.03 2.88 8.07
CA GLY A 30 17.46 1.81 8.92
C GLY A 30 17.30 2.20 10.39
N SER A 31 18.06 3.20 10.87
CA SER A 31 17.94 3.73 12.22
C SER A 31 16.68 4.55 12.45
N PHE A 32 16.09 5.10 11.38
CA PHE A 32 14.79 5.79 11.45
C PHE A 32 13.67 4.75 11.60
N ARG A 33 12.98 4.77 12.73
CA ARG A 33 11.97 3.78 13.05
C ARG A 33 10.64 4.14 12.39
N THR A 34 10.07 3.19 11.65
CA THR A 34 8.74 3.29 11.05
C THR A 34 7.92 2.06 11.38
N LEU A 35 6.60 2.17 11.36
CA LEU A 35 5.68 1.04 11.44
C LEU A 35 5.81 0.12 10.22
N GLY A 36 6.20 0.68 9.10
CA GLY A 36 6.35 0.02 7.82
C GLY A 36 6.22 1.03 6.68
N MET A 37 5.92 0.53 5.48
CA MET A 37 5.74 1.35 4.29
C MET A 37 4.60 0.81 3.42
N LEU A 38 3.71 1.71 3.00
CA LEU A 38 2.68 1.44 2.00
C LEU A 38 3.01 2.19 0.72
N ILE A 39 3.05 1.48 -0.41
CA ILE A 39 3.15 2.09 -1.74
C ILE A 39 1.82 1.86 -2.45
N ALA A 40 1.02 2.93 -2.60
CA ALA A 40 -0.32 2.86 -3.20
C ALA A 40 -0.60 4.08 -4.10
N PRO A 41 -0.75 3.87 -5.40
CA PRO A 41 -0.54 2.62 -6.12
C PRO A 41 0.95 2.29 -6.32
N CYS A 42 1.29 1.01 -6.41
CA CYS A 42 2.62 0.54 -6.78
C CYS A 42 2.64 0.19 -8.28
N SER A 43 3.50 0.86 -9.04
CA SER A 43 3.72 0.55 -10.45
C SER A 43 4.63 -0.67 -10.65
N ILE A 44 4.54 -1.29 -11.82
CA ILE A 44 5.45 -2.39 -12.21
C ILE A 44 6.91 -1.94 -12.19
N ARG A 45 7.19 -0.69 -12.58
CA ARG A 45 8.53 -0.13 -12.49
C ARG A 45 9.05 -0.13 -11.05
N THR A 46 8.29 0.45 -10.13
CA THR A 46 8.64 0.52 -8.71
C THR A 46 8.81 -0.88 -8.11
N MET A 47 7.88 -1.79 -8.43
CA MET A 47 7.94 -3.18 -8.01
C MET A 47 9.23 -3.87 -8.48
N SER A 48 9.62 -3.66 -9.75
CA SER A 48 10.84 -4.23 -10.32
C SER A 48 12.11 -3.65 -9.71
N GLU A 49 12.16 -2.33 -9.47
CA GLU A 49 13.28 -1.67 -8.78
C GLU A 49 13.50 -2.28 -7.38
N ILE A 50 12.43 -2.47 -6.62
CA ILE A 50 12.51 -3.06 -5.28
C ILE A 50 12.98 -4.51 -5.34
N ALA A 51 12.42 -5.32 -6.25
CA ALA A 51 12.77 -6.73 -6.39
C ALA A 51 14.23 -6.97 -6.77
N THR A 52 14.83 -6.03 -7.49
CA THR A 52 16.21 -6.13 -7.97
C THR A 52 17.22 -5.34 -7.12
N GLY A 53 16.75 -4.64 -6.08
CA GLY A 53 17.61 -3.81 -5.22
C GLY A 53 18.12 -2.53 -5.89
N VAL A 54 17.47 -2.10 -6.99
CA VAL A 54 17.80 -0.83 -7.64
C VAL A 54 17.17 0.31 -6.85
N THR A 55 17.99 1.08 -6.18
CA THR A 55 17.58 2.18 -5.28
C THR A 55 17.75 3.55 -5.95
N GLY A 56 17.20 3.72 -7.15
CA GLY A 56 17.33 4.92 -7.95
C GLY A 56 16.49 6.12 -7.49
N SER A 57 15.58 5.91 -6.55
CA SER A 57 14.73 6.95 -5.97
C SER A 57 14.62 6.78 -4.44
N LEU A 58 14.21 7.86 -3.75
CA LEU A 58 13.95 7.77 -2.32
C LEU A 58 12.94 6.66 -1.99
N MET A 59 11.89 6.50 -2.80
CA MET A 59 10.86 5.48 -2.58
C MET A 59 11.44 4.05 -2.67
N SER A 60 12.20 3.73 -3.72
CA SER A 60 12.82 2.40 -3.86
C SER A 60 13.88 2.17 -2.78
N ARG A 61 14.63 3.22 -2.38
CA ARG A 61 15.58 3.15 -1.27
C ARG A 61 14.89 2.90 0.07
N ALA A 62 13.83 3.63 0.39
CA ALA A 62 13.08 3.45 1.63
C ALA A 62 12.43 2.06 1.71
N ALA A 63 11.91 1.54 0.60
CA ALA A 63 11.37 0.18 0.53
C ALA A 63 12.44 -0.88 0.79
N ASP A 64 13.65 -0.74 0.22
CA ASP A 64 14.80 -1.60 0.50
C ASP A 64 15.16 -1.58 1.98
N VAL A 65 15.20 -0.39 2.59
CA VAL A 65 15.45 -0.23 4.03
C VAL A 65 14.38 -0.94 4.87
N VAL A 66 13.10 -0.77 4.53
CA VAL A 66 11.99 -1.41 5.25
C VAL A 66 12.13 -2.94 5.19
N LEU A 67 12.45 -3.51 4.02
CA LEU A 67 12.64 -4.94 3.85
C LEU A 67 13.86 -5.46 4.64
N LYS A 68 15.01 -4.80 4.55
CA LYS A 68 16.21 -5.25 5.26
C LYS A 68 16.07 -5.18 6.78
N GLU A 69 15.31 -4.21 7.29
CA GLU A 69 14.98 -4.07 8.72
C GLU A 69 13.81 -4.99 9.16
N ARG A 70 13.33 -5.87 8.26
CA ARG A 70 12.21 -6.80 8.53
C ARG A 70 10.92 -6.09 8.97
N ARG A 71 10.71 -4.88 8.49
CA ARG A 71 9.48 -4.12 8.71
C ARG A 71 8.48 -4.43 7.60
N ARG A 72 7.21 -4.12 7.85
CA ARG A 72 6.12 -4.42 6.91
C ARG A 72 6.19 -3.50 5.68
N LEU A 73 6.30 -4.09 4.49
CA LEU A 73 6.18 -3.42 3.21
C LEU A 73 4.92 -3.92 2.52
N VAL A 74 3.99 -3.02 2.20
CA VAL A 74 2.76 -3.33 1.47
C VAL A 74 2.80 -2.65 0.11
N LEU A 75 2.59 -3.43 -0.94
CA LEU A 75 2.61 -2.97 -2.33
C LEU A 75 1.21 -3.05 -2.91
N GLY A 76 0.52 -1.92 -3.01
CA GLY A 76 -0.78 -1.76 -3.66
C GLY A 76 -0.63 -1.81 -5.18
N VAL A 77 -0.33 -2.98 -5.72
CA VAL A 77 -0.03 -3.15 -7.14
C VAL A 77 -1.26 -2.86 -7.99
N ARG A 78 -1.08 -2.00 -9.02
CA ARG A 78 -2.11 -1.73 -10.01
C ARG A 78 -1.54 -1.93 -11.41
N GLU A 79 -1.85 -3.09 -12.01
CA GLU A 79 -1.48 -3.46 -13.37
C GLU A 79 -2.45 -4.51 -13.92
N THR A 80 -2.79 -4.38 -15.19
CA THR A 80 -3.61 -5.37 -15.92
C THR A 80 -3.45 -5.19 -17.43
N PRO A 81 -3.32 -6.28 -18.24
CA PRO A 81 -3.12 -7.67 -17.83
C PRO A 81 -1.73 -7.94 -17.28
N LEU A 82 -1.54 -9.05 -16.60
CA LEU A 82 -0.24 -9.47 -16.08
C LEU A 82 0.41 -10.51 -17.00
N HIS A 83 1.69 -10.35 -17.32
CA HIS A 83 2.49 -11.39 -17.95
C HIS A 83 3.36 -12.13 -16.91
N THR A 84 3.93 -13.25 -17.31
CA THR A 84 4.74 -14.12 -16.43
C THR A 84 5.86 -13.39 -15.69
N GLY A 85 6.49 -12.39 -16.32
CA GLY A 85 7.53 -11.57 -15.66
C GLY A 85 6.99 -10.82 -14.44
N HIS A 86 5.81 -10.19 -14.55
CA HIS A 86 5.16 -9.52 -13.43
C HIS A 86 4.85 -10.49 -12.28
N LEU A 87 4.32 -11.68 -12.62
CA LEU A 87 4.00 -12.70 -11.62
C LEU A 87 5.24 -13.22 -10.90
N ARG A 88 6.35 -13.43 -11.61
CA ARG A 88 7.63 -13.82 -11.00
C ARG A 88 8.17 -12.74 -10.06
N THR A 89 8.09 -11.48 -10.46
CA THR A 89 8.51 -10.35 -9.61
C THR A 89 7.66 -10.23 -8.36
N MET A 90 6.33 -10.44 -8.46
CA MET A 90 5.44 -10.48 -7.30
C MET A 90 5.78 -11.64 -6.36
N LEU A 91 6.05 -12.83 -6.91
CA LEU A 91 6.48 -13.98 -6.12
C LEU A 91 7.78 -13.68 -5.38
N GLN A 92 8.81 -13.20 -6.07
CA GLN A 92 10.10 -12.84 -5.48
C GLN A 92 9.93 -11.83 -4.32
N LEU A 93 9.16 -10.77 -4.52
CA LEU A 93 8.89 -9.77 -3.48
C LEU A 93 8.15 -10.37 -2.28
N SER A 94 7.19 -11.26 -2.52
CA SER A 94 6.49 -11.97 -1.46
C SER A 94 7.44 -12.86 -0.64
N GLU A 95 8.35 -13.58 -1.31
CA GLU A 95 9.39 -14.38 -0.66
C GLU A 95 10.37 -13.52 0.16
N MET A 96 10.65 -12.28 -0.29
CA MET A 96 11.45 -11.29 0.44
C MET A 96 10.71 -10.71 1.67
N GLY A 97 9.41 -10.96 1.79
CA GLY A 97 8.60 -10.52 2.93
C GLY A 97 7.69 -9.31 2.64
N ALA A 98 7.60 -8.85 1.41
CA ALA A 98 6.62 -7.83 1.03
C ALA A 98 5.21 -8.44 0.93
N VAL A 99 4.19 -7.67 1.29
CA VAL A 99 2.80 -8.01 1.07
C VAL A 99 2.36 -7.48 -0.29
N ILE A 100 2.01 -8.38 -1.19
CA ILE A 100 1.46 -8.02 -2.50
C ILE A 100 -0.06 -7.85 -2.33
N ALA A 101 -0.52 -6.60 -2.43
CA ALA A 101 -1.91 -6.21 -2.23
C ALA A 101 -2.47 -5.54 -3.50
N PRO A 102 -2.89 -6.30 -4.52
CA PRO A 102 -3.46 -5.74 -5.72
C PRO A 102 -4.71 -4.91 -5.40
N VAL A 103 -4.83 -3.74 -6.03
CA VAL A 103 -5.99 -2.85 -5.84
C VAL A 103 -7.16 -3.42 -6.65
N VAL A 104 -7.88 -4.36 -6.06
CA VAL A 104 -9.03 -5.03 -6.66
C VAL A 104 -10.30 -4.63 -5.91
N PRO A 105 -11.32 -4.06 -6.59
CA PRO A 105 -12.58 -3.70 -5.96
C PRO A 105 -13.31 -4.89 -5.38
N ALA A 106 -13.87 -4.74 -4.17
CA ALA A 106 -14.67 -5.76 -3.50
C ALA A 106 -16.16 -5.44 -3.64
N PHE A 107 -16.86 -6.11 -4.54
CA PHE A 107 -18.29 -5.91 -4.78
C PHE A 107 -19.20 -6.72 -3.84
N TYR A 108 -18.68 -7.73 -3.16
CA TYR A 108 -19.46 -8.56 -2.23
C TYR A 108 -20.02 -7.78 -1.03
N ASN A 109 -19.42 -6.62 -0.69
CA ASN A 109 -19.90 -5.71 0.36
C ASN A 109 -21.05 -4.82 -0.11
N ARG A 110 -21.53 -4.94 -1.37
CA ARG A 110 -22.56 -4.12 -1.98
C ARG A 110 -22.29 -2.63 -1.85
N PRO A 111 -21.17 -2.13 -2.41
CA PRO A 111 -20.85 -0.71 -2.38
C PRO A 111 -21.91 0.08 -3.17
N GLU A 112 -22.34 1.22 -2.64
CA GLU A 112 -23.31 2.11 -3.28
C GLU A 112 -22.61 3.27 -3.99
N THR A 113 -21.40 3.62 -3.57
CA THR A 113 -20.63 4.74 -4.09
C THR A 113 -19.20 4.31 -4.47
N LEU A 114 -18.52 5.14 -5.25
CA LEU A 114 -17.10 4.96 -5.53
C LEU A 114 -16.26 5.09 -4.24
N ASP A 115 -16.67 5.98 -3.34
CA ASP A 115 -15.99 6.16 -2.06
C ASP A 115 -16.05 4.90 -1.19
N ASP A 116 -17.14 4.14 -1.25
CA ASP A 116 -17.23 2.85 -0.54
C ASP A 116 -16.17 1.87 -1.04
N ILE A 117 -15.95 1.82 -2.37
CA ILE A 117 -14.93 0.96 -2.99
C ILE A 117 -13.52 1.40 -2.59
N VAL A 118 -13.26 2.70 -2.64
CA VAL A 118 -11.96 3.28 -2.27
C VAL A 118 -11.70 3.06 -0.79
N ASN A 119 -12.64 3.40 0.08
CA ASN A 119 -12.52 3.26 1.52
C ASN A 119 -12.31 1.81 1.94
N HIS A 120 -13.01 0.87 1.30
CA HIS A 120 -12.78 -0.56 1.56
C HIS A 120 -11.34 -0.95 1.19
N SER A 121 -10.86 -0.57 0.01
CA SER A 121 -9.51 -0.91 -0.46
C SER A 121 -8.43 -0.29 0.44
N VAL A 122 -8.57 0.99 0.80
CA VAL A 122 -7.65 1.70 1.69
C VAL A 122 -7.66 1.09 3.09
N GLY A 123 -8.84 0.88 3.66
CA GLY A 123 -8.95 0.30 4.99
C GLY A 123 -8.35 -1.11 5.08
N ARG A 124 -8.53 -1.94 4.04
CA ARG A 124 -7.88 -3.25 3.98
C ARG A 124 -6.34 -3.17 3.93
N MET A 125 -5.79 -2.14 3.29
CA MET A 125 -4.33 -1.90 3.32
C MET A 125 -3.87 -1.41 4.70
N LEU A 126 -4.66 -0.57 5.38
CA LEU A 126 -4.36 -0.11 6.74
C LEU A 126 -4.45 -1.24 7.78
N ASP A 127 -5.42 -2.17 7.62
CA ASP A 127 -5.52 -3.37 8.45
C ASP A 127 -4.21 -4.20 8.46
N LEU A 128 -3.46 -4.19 7.34
CA LEU A 128 -2.17 -4.86 7.26
C LEU A 128 -1.11 -4.24 8.17
N PHE A 129 -1.31 -3.04 8.67
CA PHE A 129 -0.45 -2.37 9.65
C PHE A 129 -1.06 -2.36 11.06
N ASP A 130 -2.11 -3.14 11.29
CA ASP A 130 -2.87 -3.16 12.54
C ASP A 130 -3.51 -1.79 12.89
N ILE A 131 -3.79 -0.98 11.85
CA ILE A 131 -4.47 0.32 11.97
C ILE A 131 -5.95 0.11 11.68
N ASP A 132 -6.78 0.17 12.70
CA ASP A 132 -8.24 0.17 12.53
C ASP A 132 -8.73 1.58 12.19
N SER A 133 -9.05 1.78 10.92
CA SER A 133 -9.56 3.06 10.43
C SER A 133 -11.07 3.26 10.65
N GLY A 134 -11.78 2.21 11.04
CA GLY A 134 -13.24 2.21 11.19
C GLY A 134 -14.03 2.34 9.88
N ILE A 135 -13.35 2.41 8.72
CA ILE A 135 -14.00 2.62 7.41
C ILE A 135 -14.34 1.32 6.68
N VAL A 136 -13.89 0.17 7.19
CA VAL A 136 -14.14 -1.14 6.58
C VAL A 136 -15.33 -1.82 7.23
N LYS A 137 -16.37 -2.14 6.45
CA LYS A 137 -17.44 -3.04 6.90
C LYS A 137 -16.87 -4.44 7.03
N ARG A 138 -16.73 -4.93 8.27
CA ARG A 138 -16.15 -6.25 8.55
C ARG A 138 -17.17 -7.35 8.32
N TRP A 139 -16.76 -8.42 7.64
CA TRP A 139 -17.61 -9.56 7.36
C TRP A 139 -18.12 -10.22 8.66
N LYS A 140 -19.46 -10.38 8.78
CA LYS A 140 -20.18 -11.03 9.90
C LYS A 140 -20.15 -10.36 11.28
N VAL A 141 -19.53 -9.21 11.48
CA VAL A 141 -19.55 -8.53 12.78
C VAL A 141 -20.91 -7.87 13.06
N GLU A 142 -21.61 -7.41 12.00
CA GLU A 142 -22.94 -6.76 12.14
C GLU A 142 -24.10 -7.73 12.45
N GLN A 143 -23.93 -9.05 12.23
CA GLN A 143 -24.98 -10.03 12.52
C GLN A 143 -25.03 -10.48 13.98
N ALA A 144 -23.92 -10.39 14.71
CA ALA A 144 -23.87 -10.74 16.12
C ALA A 144 -24.64 -9.74 17.01
N ASN A 145 -24.66 -8.45 16.64
CA ASN A 145 -25.35 -7.41 17.41
C ASN A 145 -26.87 -7.31 17.14
N LYS A 146 -27.40 -8.06 16.17
CA LYS A 146 -28.86 -8.10 15.90
C LYS A 146 -29.57 -9.32 16.50
N GLY A 147 -28.84 -10.22 17.13
CA GLY A 147 -29.37 -11.46 17.71
C GLY A 147 -29.69 -11.44 19.21
N GLU A 148 -29.35 -10.38 19.92
CA GLU A 148 -29.59 -10.28 21.40
C GLU A 148 -30.76 -9.36 21.78
N GLY A 149 -31.68 -9.10 20.86
CA GLY A 149 -32.86 -8.28 21.11
C GLY A 149 -34.15 -8.92 20.58
N ALA A 150 -34.48 -10.13 21.05
CA ALA A 150 -35.80 -10.73 20.90
C ALA A 150 -36.14 -11.57 22.11
#